data_9125f3c04765f2d1bd5ec8414c6fee78
#
_entry.id   9125f3c04765f2d1bd5ec8414c6fee78
#
_cell.length_a   1.000
_cell.length_b   1.000
_cell.length_c   1.000
_cell.angle_alpha   90.00
_cell.angle_beta   90.00
_cell.angle_gamma   90.00
#
_symmetry.space_group_name_H-M   'P 1'
#
loop_
_entity.id
_entity.type
_entity.pdbx_description
1 polymer ?
#
loop_
_entity_poly.entity_id
_entity_poly.type
_entity_poly.pdbx_seq_one_letter_code
_entity_poly.pdbx_strand_id
1 'polypeptide(L)'
;IDQQTDFSGTPLSEDQLRVAYARLDFNSIDEASLRGANGYSGLEPRFGLAGSLEVRQGLDILGASDDCGPASSGYVACAVPGFVPISRLDGDPTGLSIRGEARVDFRPTPLWKLSVAPRFQYSPDALLGFEQVSGGNYTAGRGFDPGAVIGDSGYGGQVEVAYGSLLPETPGGNAFQPYAFFDLMAVSTKNVPGDPQTISSVGGGLRANIGQRLYLDIFGAAPLERAPFQAERGDFRVLVNLTIQLAPWFR
;
A
#
# COMPACT_ATOMS: atom_id res chain seq x y z
N ILE A 1 17.05 10.43 0.10
CA ILE A 1 16.06 10.50 1.20
C ILE A 1 16.87 10.76 2.46
N ASP A 2 16.55 11.81 3.20
CA ASP A 2 17.17 12.12 4.48
C ASP A 2 16.07 12.22 5.54
N GLN A 3 16.17 11.42 6.60
CA GLN A 3 15.22 11.44 7.71
C GLN A 3 15.98 11.47 9.03
N GLN A 4 15.52 12.35 9.91
CA GLN A 4 15.97 12.39 11.29
C GLN A 4 14.77 12.19 12.23
N THR A 5 14.98 11.41 13.27
CA THR A 5 14.01 11.23 14.36
C THR A 5 14.57 11.83 15.63
N ASP A 6 13.82 12.76 16.23
CA ASP A 6 14.23 13.45 17.46
C ASP A 6 13.29 13.09 18.61
N PHE A 7 13.86 13.06 19.82
CA PHE A 7 13.10 13.00 21.07
C PHE A 7 13.51 14.16 21.97
N SER A 8 12.56 15.04 22.28
CA SER A 8 12.80 16.25 23.12
C SER A 8 14.00 17.09 22.65
N GLY A 9 14.21 17.19 21.32
CA GLY A 9 15.30 17.97 20.75
C GLY A 9 16.66 17.24 20.71
N THR A 10 16.68 15.95 21.04
CA THR A 10 17.87 15.10 20.92
C THR A 10 17.68 14.14 19.75
N PRO A 11 18.59 14.12 18.76
CA PRO A 11 18.51 13.17 17.67
C PRO A 11 18.65 11.73 18.18
N LEU A 12 17.70 10.88 17.81
CA LEU A 12 17.69 9.44 18.12
C LEU A 12 18.24 8.60 16.98
N SER A 13 17.88 8.95 15.75
CA SER A 13 18.35 8.26 14.55
C SER A 13 18.37 9.20 13.36
N GLU A 14 19.27 8.92 12.42
CA GLU A 14 19.40 9.64 11.16
C GLU A 14 19.65 8.65 10.01
N ASP A 15 18.74 8.62 9.03
CA ASP A 15 18.85 7.81 7.83
C ASP A 15 19.12 8.71 6.63
N GLN A 16 20.24 8.50 5.96
CA GLN A 16 20.60 9.15 4.71
C GLN A 16 20.69 8.10 3.61
N LEU A 17 19.60 7.93 2.85
CA LEU A 17 19.52 6.94 1.77
C LEU A 17 19.76 7.57 0.40
N ARG A 18 20.59 6.91 -0.38
CA ARG A 18 20.81 7.18 -1.80
C ARG A 18 20.42 5.95 -2.58
N VAL A 19 19.31 6.03 -3.31
CA VAL A 19 18.72 4.86 -3.97
C VAL A 19 18.65 5.07 -5.46
N ALA A 20 19.24 4.16 -6.23
CA ALA A 20 18.95 4.00 -7.65
C ALA A 20 17.76 3.06 -7.82
N TYR A 21 16.87 3.38 -8.76
CA TYR A 21 15.75 2.50 -9.06
C TYR A 21 15.43 2.45 -10.56
N ALA A 22 14.86 1.34 -10.97
CA ALA A 22 14.25 1.17 -12.28
C ALA A 22 12.80 0.72 -12.08
N ARG A 23 11.86 1.41 -12.72
CA ARG A 23 10.43 1.12 -12.62
C ARG A 23 9.82 0.90 -13.99
N LEU A 24 9.02 -0.13 -14.11
CA LEU A 24 8.18 -0.43 -15.25
C LEU A 24 6.72 -0.28 -14.84
N ASP A 25 6.02 0.66 -15.45
CA ASP A 25 4.58 0.83 -15.30
C ASP A 25 3.87 0.26 -16.54
N PHE A 26 2.76 -0.43 -16.32
CA PHE A 26 1.94 -0.99 -17.39
C PHE A 26 0.47 -0.77 -17.12
N ASN A 27 -0.29 -0.53 -18.18
CA ASN A 27 -1.73 -0.49 -18.13
C ASN A 27 -2.34 -1.06 -19.42
N SER A 28 -3.53 -1.61 -19.31
CA SER A 28 -4.30 -2.13 -20.43
C SER A 28 -5.79 -2.12 -20.09
N ILE A 29 -6.62 -1.77 -21.04
CA ILE A 29 -8.08 -1.83 -20.94
C ILE A 29 -8.68 -2.54 -22.16
N ASP A 30 -9.80 -3.20 -21.96
CA ASP A 30 -10.59 -3.79 -23.07
C ASP A 30 -11.45 -2.69 -23.73
N GLU A 31 -10.82 -1.93 -24.63
CA GLU A 31 -11.52 -0.88 -25.41
C GLU A 31 -12.64 -1.44 -26.31
N ALA A 32 -12.52 -2.70 -26.75
CA ALA A 32 -13.53 -3.30 -27.59
C ALA A 32 -14.87 -3.45 -26.87
N SER A 33 -14.84 -3.71 -25.56
CA SER A 33 -16.04 -3.77 -24.72
C SER A 33 -16.76 -2.42 -24.64
N LEU A 34 -16.05 -1.31 -24.61
CA LEU A 34 -16.64 0.04 -24.60
C LEU A 34 -17.36 0.38 -25.92
N ARG A 35 -17.03 -0.34 -26.99
CA ARG A 35 -17.70 -0.23 -28.31
C ARG A 35 -18.79 -1.28 -28.51
N GLY A 36 -19.20 -1.99 -27.47
CA GLY A 36 -20.25 -2.98 -27.49
C GLY A 36 -19.87 -4.36 -28.04
N ALA A 37 -18.56 -4.66 -28.10
CA ALA A 37 -18.11 -5.99 -28.52
C ALA A 37 -18.72 -7.10 -27.66
N ASN A 38 -19.10 -8.22 -28.30
CA ASN A 38 -19.73 -9.37 -27.64
C ASN A 38 -21.01 -9.01 -26.84
N GLY A 39 -21.73 -7.95 -27.24
CA GLY A 39 -22.96 -7.51 -26.58
C GLY A 39 -22.77 -6.88 -25.20
N TYR A 40 -21.56 -6.48 -24.86
CA TYR A 40 -21.32 -5.76 -23.61
C TYR A 40 -21.85 -4.32 -23.73
N SER A 41 -22.59 -3.84 -22.71
CA SER A 41 -23.25 -2.53 -22.69
C SER A 41 -22.87 -1.67 -21.49
N GLY A 42 -21.74 -1.97 -20.84
CA GLY A 42 -21.28 -1.22 -19.66
C GLY A 42 -20.64 0.11 -20.01
N LEU A 43 -20.73 1.09 -19.11
CA LEU A 43 -20.06 2.39 -19.20
C LEU A 43 -18.55 2.30 -18.92
N GLU A 44 -18.14 1.27 -18.19
CA GLU A 44 -16.74 0.98 -17.83
C GLU A 44 -16.25 -0.25 -18.60
N PRO A 45 -14.95 -0.39 -18.89
CA PRO A 45 -14.44 -1.51 -19.64
C PRO A 45 -14.70 -2.84 -18.91
N ARG A 46 -14.90 -3.92 -19.70
CA ARG A 46 -15.09 -5.27 -19.16
C ARG A 46 -13.87 -5.79 -18.43
N PHE A 47 -12.68 -5.41 -18.91
CA PHE A 47 -11.41 -5.80 -18.31
C PHE A 47 -10.48 -4.59 -18.25
N GLY A 48 -9.79 -4.44 -17.12
CA GLY A 48 -8.73 -3.47 -16.91
C GLY A 48 -7.59 -4.10 -16.13
N LEU A 49 -6.37 -3.78 -16.50
CA LEU A 49 -5.14 -4.17 -15.83
C LEU A 49 -4.26 -2.94 -15.72
N ALA A 50 -3.76 -2.66 -14.52
CA ALA A 50 -2.71 -1.67 -14.29
C ALA A 50 -1.75 -2.22 -13.24
N GLY A 51 -0.50 -1.78 -13.29
CA GLY A 51 0.46 -2.18 -12.28
C GLY A 51 1.84 -1.62 -12.51
N SER A 52 2.74 -1.95 -11.59
CA SER A 52 4.15 -1.58 -11.66
C SER A 52 5.04 -2.68 -11.10
N LEU A 53 6.25 -2.72 -11.63
CA LEU A 53 7.36 -3.50 -11.10
C LEU A 53 8.55 -2.56 -10.91
N GLU A 54 9.15 -2.58 -9.72
CA GLU A 54 10.25 -1.69 -9.38
C GLU A 54 11.39 -2.47 -8.72
N VAL A 55 12.61 -2.22 -9.15
CA VAL A 55 13.85 -2.70 -8.53
C VAL A 55 14.57 -1.48 -7.96
N ARG A 56 14.95 -1.55 -6.71
CA ARG A 56 15.61 -0.49 -5.96
C ARG A 56 16.90 -1.02 -5.33
N GLN A 57 17.97 -0.25 -5.44
CA GLN A 57 19.27 -0.56 -4.87
C GLN A 57 19.79 0.65 -4.09
N GLY A 58 20.04 0.46 -2.81
CA GLY A 58 20.77 1.44 -2.02
C GLY A 58 22.21 1.60 -2.52
N LEU A 59 22.76 2.80 -2.42
CA LEU A 59 24.09 3.13 -2.91
C LEU A 59 24.87 3.83 -1.79
N ASP A 60 26.10 3.39 -1.57
CA ASP A 60 27.07 4.06 -0.69
C ASP A 60 27.78 5.19 -1.43
N ILE A 61 27.06 6.28 -1.66
CA ILE A 61 27.56 7.50 -2.35
C ILE A 61 26.95 8.76 -1.75
N LEU A 62 27.54 9.91 -2.02
CA LEU A 62 26.98 11.24 -1.68
C LEU A 62 26.58 11.39 -0.21
N GLY A 63 27.36 10.82 0.72
CA GLY A 63 27.08 10.87 2.15
C GLY A 63 25.88 10.02 2.55
N ALA A 64 25.70 8.84 1.95
CA ALA A 64 24.77 7.84 2.47
C ALA A 64 25.18 7.39 3.86
N SER A 65 24.22 6.98 4.66
CA SER A 65 24.54 6.36 5.96
C SER A 65 25.29 5.04 5.77
N ASP A 66 26.27 4.81 6.61
CA ASP A 66 26.96 3.53 6.74
C ASP A 66 26.11 2.54 7.56
N ASP A 67 26.34 1.23 7.40
CA ASP A 67 25.79 0.21 8.27
C ASP A 67 26.44 0.26 9.68
N CYS A 68 25.74 -0.26 10.69
CA CYS A 68 26.25 -0.31 12.07
C CYS A 68 27.17 -1.50 12.34
N GLY A 69 27.47 -2.31 11.32
CA GLY A 69 28.19 -3.58 11.46
C GLY A 69 27.30 -4.72 11.98
N PRO A 70 27.84 -5.93 12.07
CA PRO A 70 27.07 -7.09 12.43
C PRO A 70 26.66 -7.12 13.91
N ALA A 71 25.50 -7.73 14.19
CA ALA A 71 25.00 -7.91 15.56
C ALA A 71 26.00 -8.64 16.46
N SER A 72 26.82 -9.55 15.90
CA SER A 72 27.85 -10.27 16.65
C SER A 72 28.95 -9.38 17.22
N SER A 73 29.16 -8.20 16.65
CA SER A 73 30.08 -7.19 17.16
C SER A 73 29.39 -6.14 18.05
N GLY A 74 28.06 -6.23 18.27
CA GLY A 74 27.30 -5.28 19.05
C GLY A 74 27.09 -3.93 18.35
N TYR A 75 27.09 -3.92 17.01
CA TYR A 75 26.88 -2.70 16.20
C TYR A 75 27.87 -1.58 16.51
N VAL A 76 29.14 -1.93 16.69
CA VAL A 76 30.20 -1.03 17.20
C VAL A 76 30.40 0.22 16.33
N ALA A 77 30.09 0.15 15.02
CA ALA A 77 30.23 1.30 14.13
C ALA A 77 29.27 2.44 14.52
N CYS A 78 28.09 2.13 15.06
CA CYS A 78 27.12 3.09 15.56
C CYS A 78 27.18 3.37 17.06
N ALA A 79 28.00 2.65 17.82
CA ALA A 79 28.15 2.81 19.28
C ALA A 79 29.17 3.89 19.67
N VAL A 80 29.51 4.80 18.76
CA VAL A 80 30.50 5.88 18.98
C VAL A 80 29.81 7.04 19.70
N PRO A 81 30.37 7.57 20.83
CA PRO A 81 29.80 8.72 21.50
C PRO A 81 29.66 9.94 20.58
N GLY A 82 28.44 10.52 20.54
CA GLY A 82 28.11 11.66 19.68
C GLY A 82 27.72 11.30 18.25
N PHE A 83 27.73 10.03 17.90
CA PHE A 83 27.20 9.56 16.63
C PHE A 83 25.67 9.33 16.74
N VAL A 84 24.92 9.77 15.73
CA VAL A 84 23.48 9.48 15.62
C VAL A 84 23.31 8.23 14.75
N PRO A 85 22.83 7.12 15.33
CA PRO A 85 22.72 5.87 14.57
C PRO A 85 21.62 5.92 13.52
N ILE A 86 21.66 4.98 12.57
CA ILE A 86 20.53 4.73 11.67
C ILE A 86 19.32 4.19 12.46
N SER A 87 18.12 4.37 11.91
CA SER A 87 16.85 4.00 12.56
C SER A 87 16.72 2.52 12.91
N ARG A 88 17.46 1.67 12.22
CA ARG A 88 17.51 0.22 12.43
C ARG A 88 18.96 -0.26 12.42
N LEU A 89 19.47 -0.68 13.58
CA LEU A 89 20.89 -1.02 13.76
C LEU A 89 21.38 -2.20 12.90
N ASP A 90 20.50 -3.17 12.58
CA ASP A 90 20.80 -4.30 11.69
C ASP A 90 20.40 -3.99 10.23
N GLY A 91 20.00 -2.78 9.93
CA GLY A 91 19.60 -2.34 8.59
C GLY A 91 20.79 -2.11 7.68
N ASP A 92 20.62 -2.45 6.40
CA ASP A 92 21.58 -2.24 5.32
C ASP A 92 21.13 -1.05 4.46
N PRO A 93 21.81 0.12 4.54
CA PRO A 93 21.50 1.28 3.71
C PRO A 93 21.69 1.03 2.22
N THR A 94 22.47 0.00 1.86
CA THR A 94 22.71 -0.42 0.49
C THR A 94 21.83 -1.56 0.02
N GLY A 95 20.82 -1.96 0.83
CA GLY A 95 19.96 -3.10 0.56
C GLY A 95 19.22 -3.04 -0.78
N LEU A 96 18.99 -4.21 -1.37
CA LEU A 96 18.21 -4.41 -2.58
C LEU A 96 16.74 -4.67 -2.22
N SER A 97 15.81 -4.05 -2.94
CA SER A 97 14.40 -4.43 -2.89
C SER A 97 13.77 -4.54 -4.28
N ILE A 98 12.88 -5.52 -4.44
CA ILE A 98 12.06 -5.71 -5.65
C ILE A 98 10.61 -5.58 -5.21
N ARG A 99 9.87 -4.65 -5.81
CA ARG A 99 8.48 -4.33 -5.47
C ARG A 99 7.59 -4.53 -6.67
N GLY A 100 6.40 -5.02 -6.43
CA GLY A 100 5.39 -5.12 -7.47
C GLY A 100 4.00 -4.89 -6.91
N GLU A 101 3.20 -4.21 -7.71
CA GLU A 101 1.78 -4.05 -7.44
C GLU A 101 1.00 -4.12 -8.75
N ALA A 102 -0.19 -4.67 -8.70
CA ALA A 102 -1.08 -4.69 -9.83
C ALA A 102 -2.52 -4.50 -9.36
N ARG A 103 -3.38 -4.08 -10.28
CA ARG A 103 -4.82 -4.07 -10.12
C ARG A 103 -5.46 -4.66 -11.37
N VAL A 104 -6.29 -5.67 -11.17
CA VAL A 104 -7.11 -6.28 -12.20
C VAL A 104 -8.56 -5.98 -11.87
N ASP A 105 -9.25 -5.31 -12.77
CA ASP A 105 -10.68 -5.08 -12.70
C ASP A 105 -11.37 -5.92 -13.79
N PHE A 106 -12.32 -6.74 -13.39
CA PHE A 106 -13.10 -7.57 -14.32
C PHE A 106 -14.60 -7.39 -14.07
N ARG A 107 -15.34 -7.13 -15.16
CA ARG A 107 -16.80 -7.02 -15.16
C ARG A 107 -17.41 -8.18 -15.94
N PRO A 108 -17.84 -9.26 -15.28
CA PRO A 108 -18.56 -10.33 -15.96
C PRO A 108 -19.85 -9.83 -16.61
N THR A 109 -20.51 -8.87 -15.99
CA THR A 109 -21.64 -8.10 -16.50
C THR A 109 -21.42 -6.61 -16.26
N PRO A 110 -22.15 -5.70 -16.92
CA PRO A 110 -22.06 -4.25 -16.66
C PRO A 110 -22.27 -3.85 -15.19
N LEU A 111 -23.04 -4.64 -14.45
CA LEU A 111 -23.39 -4.33 -13.04
C LEU A 111 -22.41 -4.91 -12.02
N TRP A 112 -21.76 -6.03 -12.29
CA TRP A 112 -20.87 -6.66 -11.33
C TRP A 112 -19.41 -6.38 -11.67
N LYS A 113 -18.64 -5.98 -10.68
CA LYS A 113 -17.20 -5.75 -10.77
C LYS A 113 -16.47 -6.61 -9.74
N LEU A 114 -15.49 -7.36 -10.19
CA LEU A 114 -14.49 -8.01 -9.35
C LEU A 114 -13.16 -7.27 -9.53
N SER A 115 -12.58 -6.84 -8.43
CA SER A 115 -11.25 -6.20 -8.40
C SER A 115 -10.30 -7.04 -7.57
N VAL A 116 -9.11 -7.29 -8.09
CA VAL A 116 -8.02 -7.92 -7.33
C VAL A 116 -6.79 -7.03 -7.44
N ALA A 117 -6.23 -6.65 -6.30
CA ALA A 117 -5.08 -5.75 -6.23
C ALA A 117 -3.95 -6.40 -5.40
N PRO A 118 -3.18 -7.33 -5.99
CA PRO A 118 -2.03 -7.94 -5.34
C PRO A 118 -0.88 -6.94 -5.23
N ARG A 119 -0.06 -7.13 -4.20
CA ARG A 119 1.20 -6.41 -3.99
C ARG A 119 2.23 -7.31 -3.34
N PHE A 120 3.49 -7.06 -3.63
CA PHE A 120 4.59 -7.75 -2.98
C PHE A 120 5.83 -6.87 -2.89
N GLN A 121 6.70 -7.22 -1.95
CA GLN A 121 8.08 -6.77 -1.88
C GLN A 121 8.95 -7.96 -1.49
N TYR A 122 10.10 -8.06 -2.10
CA TYR A 122 11.14 -9.00 -1.73
C TYR A 122 12.46 -8.26 -1.51
N SER A 123 13.12 -8.56 -0.40
CA SER A 123 14.47 -8.12 -0.12
C SER A 123 15.29 -9.27 0.44
N PRO A 124 16.51 -9.54 -0.06
CA PRO A 124 17.46 -10.43 0.59
C PRO A 124 18.09 -9.80 1.85
N ASP A 125 18.00 -8.46 1.98
CA ASP A 125 18.70 -7.66 2.98
C ASP A 125 17.73 -7.16 4.05
N ALA A 126 18.26 -6.75 5.20
CA ALA A 126 17.54 -6.05 6.24
C ALA A 126 17.46 -4.57 5.85
N LEU A 127 16.27 -4.08 5.49
CA LEU A 127 16.08 -2.73 4.98
C LEU A 127 15.92 -1.70 6.10
N LEU A 128 16.29 -0.46 5.83
CA LEU A 128 15.91 0.67 6.68
C LEU A 128 14.41 0.95 6.56
N GLY A 129 13.82 1.60 7.56
CA GLY A 129 12.37 1.77 7.73
C GLY A 129 11.64 2.31 6.50
N PHE A 130 12.25 3.25 5.76
CA PHE A 130 11.68 3.79 4.53
C PHE A 130 11.57 2.83 3.36
N GLU A 131 12.45 1.85 3.32
CA GLU A 131 12.48 0.84 2.28
C GLU A 131 11.65 -0.40 2.64
N GLN A 132 11.11 -0.47 3.85
CA GLN A 132 10.27 -1.58 4.28
C GLN A 132 8.86 -1.50 3.68
N VAL A 133 8.26 -2.67 3.45
CA VAL A 133 6.85 -2.79 3.08
C VAL A 133 5.97 -2.78 4.32
N SER A 134 4.82 -2.13 4.23
CA SER A 134 3.86 -2.07 5.34
C SER A 134 2.47 -2.55 4.94
N GLY A 135 1.72 -3.06 5.93
CA GLY A 135 0.30 -3.39 5.85
C GLY A 135 -0.52 -2.56 6.83
N GLY A 136 -1.78 -2.33 6.48
CA GLY A 136 -2.74 -1.54 7.24
C GLY A 136 -3.65 -0.70 6.36
N ASN A 137 -4.38 0.25 6.91
CA ASN A 137 -5.49 0.95 6.27
C ASN A 137 -5.19 1.52 4.88
N TYR A 138 -4.04 2.15 4.67
CA TYR A 138 -3.72 2.78 3.37
C TYR A 138 -3.08 1.84 2.35
N THR A 139 -2.85 0.58 2.72
CA THR A 139 -2.21 -0.40 1.84
C THR A 139 -3.10 -1.64 1.66
N ALA A 140 -2.85 -2.69 2.41
CA ALA A 140 -3.71 -3.88 2.50
C ALA A 140 -3.97 -4.15 3.97
N GLY A 141 -5.27 -4.22 4.37
CA GLY A 141 -5.68 -4.37 5.76
C GLY A 141 -6.48 -3.19 6.31
N ARG A 142 -7.57 -2.81 5.64
CA ARG A 142 -8.44 -1.67 6.00
C ARG A 142 -9.00 -1.72 7.42
N GLY A 143 -9.06 -2.91 8.06
CA GLY A 143 -9.45 -3.07 9.45
C GLY A 143 -8.38 -2.67 10.48
N PHE A 144 -7.17 -2.35 10.06
CA PHE A 144 -6.02 -2.06 10.94
C PHE A 144 -5.51 -0.63 10.79
N ASP A 145 -4.73 -0.16 11.77
CA ASP A 145 -4.02 1.10 11.66
C ASP A 145 -2.98 1.07 10.53
N PRO A 146 -2.63 2.22 9.94
CA PRO A 146 -1.51 2.30 9.03
C PRO A 146 -0.23 1.77 9.67
N GLY A 147 0.50 0.91 8.96
CA GLY A 147 1.74 0.33 9.48
C GLY A 147 1.56 -0.70 10.59
N ALA A 148 0.38 -1.34 10.70
CA ALA A 148 0.12 -2.39 11.68
C ALA A 148 1.08 -3.58 11.56
N VAL A 149 1.59 -3.84 10.36
CA VAL A 149 2.70 -4.75 10.09
C VAL A 149 3.71 -4.06 9.17
N ILE A 150 5.00 -4.26 9.43
CA ILE A 150 6.10 -3.68 8.66
C ILE A 150 7.18 -4.76 8.54
N GLY A 151 7.80 -4.88 7.37
CA GLY A 151 8.86 -5.86 7.15
C GLY A 151 9.70 -5.60 5.91
N ASP A 152 10.78 -6.34 5.76
CA ASP A 152 11.71 -6.24 4.63
C ASP A 152 11.13 -6.89 3.37
N SER A 153 10.43 -7.99 3.56
CA SER A 153 9.70 -8.69 2.51
C SER A 153 8.24 -8.87 2.90
N GLY A 154 7.35 -8.93 1.92
CA GLY A 154 5.95 -9.16 2.18
C GLY A 154 5.13 -9.35 0.91
N TYR A 155 3.97 -9.92 1.08
CA TYR A 155 2.98 -10.08 0.01
C TYR A 155 1.57 -9.97 0.56
N GLY A 156 0.68 -9.57 -0.28
CA GLY A 156 -0.72 -9.42 0.11
C GLY A 156 -1.54 -8.77 -0.99
N GLY A 157 -2.64 -8.16 -0.60
CA GLY A 157 -3.49 -7.44 -1.53
C GLY A 157 -4.92 -7.34 -1.05
N GLN A 158 -5.76 -6.94 -1.97
CA GLN A 158 -7.17 -6.69 -1.77
C GLN A 158 -7.98 -7.44 -2.83
N VAL A 159 -9.10 -8.02 -2.41
CA VAL A 159 -10.13 -8.54 -3.31
C VAL A 159 -11.43 -7.81 -2.98
N GLU A 160 -12.10 -7.31 -4.02
CA GLU A 160 -13.32 -6.52 -3.87
C GLU A 160 -14.36 -6.94 -4.89
N VAL A 161 -15.60 -7.10 -4.45
CA VAL A 161 -16.78 -7.28 -5.30
C VAL A 161 -17.66 -6.05 -5.14
N ALA A 162 -17.99 -5.41 -6.25
CA ALA A 162 -18.83 -4.22 -6.26
C ALA A 162 -20.00 -4.38 -7.25
N TYR A 163 -21.10 -3.67 -6.97
CA TYR A 163 -22.30 -3.66 -7.79
C TYR A 163 -22.58 -2.25 -8.30
N GLY A 164 -22.84 -2.12 -9.60
CA GLY A 164 -23.07 -0.84 -10.26
C GLY A 164 -21.80 -0.20 -10.84
N SER A 165 -21.95 1.01 -11.34
CA SER A 165 -20.88 1.84 -11.90
C SER A 165 -20.74 3.13 -11.11
N LEU A 166 -19.52 3.68 -11.07
CA LEU A 166 -19.28 5.04 -10.55
C LEU A 166 -19.40 6.10 -11.66
N LEU A 167 -19.62 5.69 -12.91
CA LEU A 167 -19.95 6.61 -14.00
C LEU A 167 -21.47 6.79 -14.06
N PRO A 168 -22.00 8.02 -13.88
CA PRO A 168 -23.41 8.29 -14.03
C PRO A 168 -23.89 8.03 -15.48
N GLU A 169 -25.08 7.50 -15.65
CA GLU A 169 -25.68 7.25 -16.98
C GLU A 169 -25.99 8.55 -17.73
N THR A 170 -26.21 9.62 -16.98
CA THR A 170 -26.52 10.96 -17.56
C THR A 170 -25.52 12.00 -17.04
N PRO A 171 -25.12 12.98 -17.88
CA PRO A 171 -24.27 14.09 -17.44
C PRO A 171 -24.87 14.82 -16.22
N GLY A 172 -24.10 14.99 -15.16
CA GLY A 172 -24.56 15.61 -13.91
C GLY A 172 -25.42 14.71 -13.02
N GLY A 173 -25.62 13.46 -13.42
CA GLY A 173 -26.34 12.46 -12.62
C GLY A 173 -25.55 11.98 -11.40
N ASN A 174 -26.17 11.09 -10.66
CA ASN A 174 -25.57 10.41 -9.51
C ASN A 174 -25.29 8.95 -9.86
N ALA A 175 -24.24 8.41 -9.26
CA ALA A 175 -23.89 6.99 -9.38
C ALA A 175 -23.56 6.44 -7.98
N PHE A 176 -23.98 5.21 -7.72
CA PHE A 176 -23.80 4.52 -6.44
C PHE A 176 -23.23 3.14 -6.68
N GLN A 177 -22.23 2.76 -5.88
CA GLN A 177 -21.57 1.47 -5.98
C GLN A 177 -21.35 0.88 -4.59
N PRO A 178 -22.29 0.07 -4.08
CA PRO A 178 -22.02 -0.76 -2.91
C PRO A 178 -20.96 -1.80 -3.22
N TYR A 179 -20.14 -2.14 -2.22
CA TYR A 179 -19.07 -3.11 -2.36
C TYR A 179 -18.79 -3.87 -1.07
N ALA A 180 -18.20 -5.05 -1.20
CA ALA A 180 -17.62 -5.82 -0.12
C ALA A 180 -16.18 -6.18 -0.47
N PHE A 181 -15.35 -6.38 0.56
CA PHE A 181 -13.93 -6.63 0.36
C PHE A 181 -13.32 -7.59 1.38
N PHE A 182 -12.20 -8.15 0.98
CA PHE A 182 -11.27 -8.88 1.82
C PHE A 182 -9.85 -8.38 1.53
N ASP A 183 -9.10 -8.11 2.59
CA ASP A 183 -7.70 -7.69 2.55
C ASP A 183 -6.83 -8.68 3.30
N LEU A 184 -5.62 -8.92 2.80
CA LEU A 184 -4.59 -9.74 3.42
C LEU A 184 -3.23 -9.08 3.23
N MET A 185 -2.40 -9.09 4.26
CA MET A 185 -0.99 -8.73 4.17
C MET A 185 -0.17 -9.59 5.11
N ALA A 186 0.87 -10.20 4.57
CA ALA A 186 1.89 -10.94 5.32
C ALA A 186 3.24 -10.27 5.08
N VAL A 187 4.01 -10.05 6.15
CA VAL A 187 5.34 -9.46 6.10
C VAL A 187 6.33 -10.29 6.89
N SER A 188 7.58 -10.23 6.50
CA SER A 188 8.68 -10.81 7.24
C SER A 188 9.82 -9.80 7.40
N THR A 189 10.43 -9.79 8.57
CA THR A 189 11.53 -8.90 8.93
C THR A 189 12.76 -9.74 9.18
N LYS A 190 13.87 -9.40 8.53
CA LYS A 190 15.14 -10.11 8.72
C LYS A 190 15.59 -10.00 10.17
N ASN A 191 16.19 -11.06 10.67
CA ASN A 191 16.75 -11.14 12.02
C ASN A 191 15.73 -11.00 13.17
N VAL A 192 14.42 -11.02 12.90
CA VAL A 192 13.37 -10.97 13.93
C VAL A 192 12.73 -12.34 14.10
N PRO A 193 12.75 -12.94 15.30
CA PRO A 193 12.04 -14.19 15.57
C PRO A 193 10.50 -13.99 15.51
N GLY A 194 9.79 -15.03 15.06
CA GLY A 194 8.32 -15.03 15.05
C GLY A 194 7.66 -14.61 13.74
N ASP A 195 8.41 -14.45 12.68
CA ASP A 195 7.93 -14.15 11.33
C ASP A 195 7.42 -15.42 10.59
N PRO A 196 6.52 -15.26 9.61
CA PRO A 196 5.90 -14.00 9.14
C PRO A 196 4.77 -13.49 10.04
N GLN A 197 4.58 -12.16 10.04
CA GLN A 197 3.43 -11.49 10.66
C GLN A 197 2.35 -11.28 9.60
N THR A 198 1.11 -11.63 9.94
CA THR A 198 -0.01 -11.56 9.01
C THR A 198 -1.16 -10.77 9.61
N ILE A 199 -1.81 -9.95 8.79
CA ILE A 199 -3.06 -9.28 9.10
C ILE A 199 -4.06 -9.53 7.97
N SER A 200 -5.33 -9.74 8.33
CA SER A 200 -6.44 -9.84 7.39
C SER A 200 -7.67 -9.10 7.89
N SER A 201 -8.44 -8.54 6.99
CA SER A 201 -9.67 -7.82 7.31
C SER A 201 -10.75 -8.03 6.27
N VAL A 202 -12.00 -7.88 6.69
CA VAL A 202 -13.18 -7.97 5.85
C VAL A 202 -14.05 -6.76 6.10
N GLY A 203 -14.77 -6.32 5.08
CA GLY A 203 -15.68 -5.21 5.23
C GLY A 203 -16.53 -4.95 4.00
N GLY A 204 -17.22 -3.84 4.03
CA GLY A 204 -18.02 -3.36 2.92
C GLY A 204 -18.37 -1.90 3.06
N GLY A 205 -18.81 -1.30 1.96
CA GLY A 205 -19.07 0.12 1.92
C GLY A 205 -19.94 0.53 0.75
N LEU A 206 -20.07 1.83 0.61
CA LEU A 206 -20.78 2.48 -0.48
C LEU A 206 -19.92 3.63 -1.03
N ARG A 207 -19.67 3.58 -2.32
CA ARG A 207 -19.12 4.72 -3.09
C ARG A 207 -20.25 5.44 -3.81
N ALA A 208 -20.14 6.74 -3.87
CA ALA A 208 -21.10 7.57 -4.62
C ALA A 208 -20.37 8.70 -5.35
N ASN A 209 -20.75 8.91 -6.61
CA ASN A 209 -20.47 10.12 -7.35
C ASN A 209 -21.76 10.95 -7.44
N ILE A 210 -21.74 12.18 -6.96
CA ILE A 210 -22.91 13.05 -6.89
C ILE A 210 -22.63 14.32 -7.66
N GLY A 211 -23.43 14.57 -8.72
CA GLY A 211 -23.40 15.81 -9.50
C GLY A 211 -22.05 16.11 -10.14
N GLN A 212 -21.21 15.14 -10.44
CA GLN A 212 -19.87 15.26 -11.03
C GLN A 212 -18.84 16.03 -10.18
N ARG A 213 -19.19 16.43 -8.96
CA ARG A 213 -18.32 17.25 -8.10
C ARG A 213 -18.00 16.62 -6.77
N LEU A 214 -18.82 15.70 -6.31
CA LEU A 214 -18.67 15.10 -5.01
C LEU A 214 -18.46 13.59 -5.17
N TYR A 215 -17.32 13.11 -4.67
CA TYR A 215 -17.06 11.70 -4.48
C TYR A 215 -17.10 11.37 -3.00
N LEU A 216 -17.87 10.38 -2.61
CA LEU A 216 -18.01 9.88 -1.26
C LEU A 216 -17.65 8.40 -1.25
N ASP A 217 -16.84 7.97 -0.29
CA ASP A 217 -16.62 6.56 0.05
C ASP A 217 -16.79 6.38 1.55
N ILE A 218 -17.79 5.59 1.94
CA ILE A 218 -18.05 5.23 3.34
C ILE A 218 -17.92 3.72 3.44
N PHE A 219 -17.08 3.22 4.32
CA PHE A 219 -16.96 1.79 4.55
C PHE A 219 -16.74 1.43 6.01
N GLY A 220 -17.17 0.21 6.35
CA GLY A 220 -16.84 -0.45 7.59
C GLY A 220 -15.89 -1.61 7.37
N ALA A 221 -14.94 -1.80 8.28
CA ALA A 221 -13.94 -2.85 8.25
C ALA A 221 -13.76 -3.51 9.61
N ALA A 222 -13.72 -4.82 9.62
CA ALA A 222 -13.43 -5.63 10.80
C ALA A 222 -12.09 -6.35 10.63
N PRO A 223 -11.12 -6.21 11.56
CA PRO A 223 -9.96 -7.07 11.58
C PRO A 223 -10.38 -8.50 11.90
N LEU A 224 -9.81 -9.49 11.21
CA LEU A 224 -10.09 -10.90 11.47
C LEU A 224 -9.12 -11.49 12.51
N GLU A 225 -7.97 -10.87 12.66
CA GLU A 225 -6.90 -11.27 13.54
C GLU A 225 -6.50 -10.13 14.47
N ARG A 226 -5.65 -10.46 15.42
CA ARG A 226 -4.99 -9.49 16.29
C ARG A 226 -3.76 -8.94 15.56
N ALA A 227 -3.59 -7.62 15.56
CA ALA A 227 -2.34 -7.04 15.08
C ALA A 227 -1.15 -7.49 15.94
N PRO A 228 0.05 -7.64 15.36
CA PRO A 228 1.25 -7.92 16.14
C PRO A 228 1.42 -6.91 17.29
N PHE A 229 1.90 -7.40 18.43
CA PHE A 229 2.11 -6.62 19.66
C PHE A 229 0.85 -6.05 20.34
N GLN A 230 -0.34 -6.33 19.85
CA GLN A 230 -1.60 -6.00 20.54
C GLN A 230 -2.10 -7.18 21.38
N ALA A 231 -2.66 -6.87 22.56
CA ALA A 231 -3.21 -7.90 23.46
C ALA A 231 -4.50 -8.52 22.90
N GLU A 232 -5.32 -7.71 22.22
CA GLU A 232 -6.62 -8.09 21.73
C GLU A 232 -6.79 -7.76 20.25
N ARG A 233 -7.80 -8.35 19.61
CA ARG A 233 -8.20 -8.00 18.24
C ARG A 233 -8.82 -6.60 18.26
N GLY A 234 -8.45 -5.78 17.28
CA GLY A 234 -9.01 -4.43 17.15
C GLY A 234 -10.52 -4.42 16.89
N ASP A 235 -11.12 -3.29 17.17
CA ASP A 235 -12.55 -3.06 16.98
C ASP A 235 -12.92 -2.85 15.50
N PHE A 236 -14.22 -2.96 15.23
CA PHE A 236 -14.79 -2.56 13.94
C PHE A 236 -14.58 -1.06 13.70
N ARG A 237 -14.16 -0.70 12.49
CA ARG A 237 -13.87 0.67 12.10
C ARG A 237 -14.81 1.15 11.02
N VAL A 238 -15.18 2.43 11.10
CA VAL A 238 -15.90 3.12 10.03
C VAL A 238 -15.03 4.25 9.53
N LEU A 239 -14.83 4.31 8.21
CA LEU A 239 -14.05 5.35 7.56
C LEU A 239 -14.90 6.06 6.52
N VAL A 240 -14.68 7.37 6.43
CA VAL A 240 -15.36 8.23 5.47
C VAL A 240 -14.32 9.03 4.71
N ASN A 241 -14.35 8.92 3.39
CA ASN A 241 -13.55 9.73 2.49
C ASN A 241 -14.47 10.60 1.63
N LEU A 242 -14.29 11.90 1.69
CA LEU A 242 -15.06 12.87 0.95
C LEU A 242 -14.13 13.73 0.09
N THR A 243 -14.34 13.71 -1.22
CA THR A 243 -13.61 14.55 -2.17
C THR A 243 -14.59 15.49 -2.86
N ILE A 244 -14.32 16.79 -2.81
CA ILE A 244 -15.14 17.82 -3.44
C ILE A 244 -14.29 18.59 -4.45
N GLN A 245 -14.76 18.68 -5.68
CA GLN A 245 -14.19 19.57 -6.70
C GLN A 245 -14.77 20.97 -6.55
N LEU A 246 -13.98 21.91 -6.01
CA LEU A 246 -14.44 23.28 -5.71
C LEU A 246 -14.50 24.19 -6.95
N ALA A 247 -13.65 23.96 -7.93
CA ALA A 247 -13.64 24.74 -9.17
C ALA A 247 -13.65 23.81 -10.39
N PRO A 248 -14.40 24.15 -11.46
CA PRO A 248 -14.31 23.40 -12.70
C PRO A 248 -12.93 23.61 -13.31
N TRP A 249 -12.30 22.53 -13.81
CA TRP A 249 -11.17 22.64 -14.70
C TRP A 249 -11.67 23.35 -15.97
N PHE A 250 -11.03 24.46 -16.34
CA PHE A 250 -11.34 25.10 -17.62
C PHE A 250 -11.06 24.07 -18.73
N ARG A 251 -12.05 23.92 -19.61
CA ARG A 251 -11.95 23.11 -20.82
C ARG A 251 -11.13 23.83 -21.86
#